data_2df083245b0601cfc6ec9d8d56f29e18
#
_entry.id   2df083245b0601cfc6ec9d8d56f29e18
#
_cell.length_a   1.000
_cell.length_b   1.000
_cell.length_c   1.000
_cell.angle_alpha   90.00
_cell.angle_beta   90.00
_cell.angle_gamma   90.00
#
_symmetry.space_group_name_H-M   'P 1'
#
loop_
_entity.id
_entity.type
_entity.pdbx_description
1 polymer ?
#
loop_
_entity_poly.entity_id
_entity_poly.type
_entity_poly.pdbx_seq_one_letter_code
_entity_poly.pdbx_strand_id
1 'polypeptide(L)'
;GRTAHYIPELAKVNPNLFGISICDTNGNLFSIGDHNKPIAVESISKLFSLAFAIKKYGIKTVHNKIGMHGSFLPFNSILAAKLSPSLTINPFLNQGAMATTSLLYQKNLRKYKESLIKNMSNYASSSLRVGRMVYASESKTNDVNMSLAYLLKSADRFYAPVEPSVDAYTYQCSTMVTSDNLARMASVFANGGINPTNQKSLLSKKQTAYILNNLLPEGLYEYSDDWIARTGGRAYAKSGVGGGILIVIPGI
;
A
#
# COMPACT_ATOMS: atom_id res chain seq x y z
N GLY A 1 19.78 2.82 -8.89
CA GLY A 1 19.37 2.27 -7.60
C GLY A 1 19.89 0.86 -7.39
N ARG A 2 19.53 0.26 -6.25
CA ARG A 2 19.80 -1.16 -5.98
C ARG A 2 18.48 -1.91 -5.95
N THR A 3 18.43 -3.09 -6.58
CA THR A 3 17.27 -3.98 -6.53
C THR A 3 17.20 -4.68 -5.16
N ALA A 4 15.99 -5.02 -4.71
CA ALA A 4 15.81 -5.81 -3.50
C ALA A 4 16.26 -7.26 -3.74
N HIS A 5 17.05 -7.82 -2.81
CA HIS A 5 17.60 -9.19 -2.95
C HIS A 5 16.87 -10.23 -2.08
N TYR A 6 16.12 -9.81 -1.06
CA TYR A 6 15.41 -10.72 -0.16
C TYR A 6 14.15 -11.35 -0.78
N ILE A 7 13.66 -10.82 -1.90
CA ILE A 7 12.68 -11.45 -2.77
C ILE A 7 13.41 -11.75 -4.10
N PRO A 8 13.77 -13.00 -4.41
CA PRO A 8 14.63 -13.34 -5.55
C PRO A 8 14.12 -12.83 -6.89
N GLU A 9 12.82 -12.74 -7.10
CA GLU A 9 12.26 -12.25 -8.36
C GLU A 9 12.44 -10.73 -8.53
N LEU A 10 12.43 -9.95 -7.46
CA LEU A 10 12.71 -8.52 -7.53
C LEU A 10 14.18 -8.21 -7.85
N ALA A 11 15.09 -9.11 -7.47
CA ALA A 11 16.52 -8.98 -7.79
C ALA A 11 16.81 -9.02 -9.29
N LYS A 12 15.91 -9.60 -10.11
CA LYS A 12 16.03 -9.71 -11.57
C LYS A 12 15.59 -8.44 -12.31
N VAL A 13 14.97 -7.49 -11.63
CA VAL A 13 14.51 -6.25 -12.26
C VAL A 13 15.72 -5.43 -12.71
N ASN A 14 15.65 -4.86 -13.92
CA ASN A 14 16.72 -4.01 -14.44
C ASN A 14 16.89 -2.77 -13.55
N PRO A 15 18.04 -2.58 -12.87
CA PRO A 15 18.25 -1.47 -11.93
C PRO A 15 18.36 -0.09 -12.62
N ASN A 16 18.47 -0.05 -13.95
CA ASN A 16 18.56 1.17 -14.75
C ASN A 16 17.18 1.69 -15.21
N LEU A 17 16.09 1.00 -14.90
CA LEU A 17 14.75 1.51 -15.19
C LEU A 17 14.51 2.81 -14.43
N PHE A 18 14.07 3.84 -15.16
CA PHE A 18 13.69 5.11 -14.60
C PHE A 18 12.53 5.73 -15.38
N GLY A 19 11.38 5.91 -14.74
CA GLY A 19 10.20 6.52 -15.32
C GLY A 19 9.51 7.43 -14.31
N ILE A 20 9.00 8.56 -14.79
CA ILE A 20 8.20 9.51 -14.02
C ILE A 20 6.88 9.72 -14.75
N SER A 21 5.78 9.73 -13.98
CA SER A 21 4.47 10.11 -14.48
C SER A 21 3.77 11.04 -13.48
N ILE A 22 3.07 12.02 -13.99
CA ILE A 22 2.25 12.96 -13.21
C ILE A 22 0.84 12.92 -13.80
N CYS A 23 -0.15 12.76 -12.93
CA CYS A 23 -1.55 12.86 -13.31
C CYS A 23 -2.20 13.96 -12.45
N ASP A 24 -2.68 15.03 -13.10
CA ASP A 24 -3.32 16.13 -12.42
C ASP A 24 -4.78 15.82 -12.02
N THR A 25 -5.40 16.73 -11.28
CA THR A 25 -6.80 16.58 -10.82
C THR A 25 -7.84 16.75 -11.94
N ASN A 26 -7.43 17.09 -13.17
CA ASN A 26 -8.25 17.07 -14.37
C ASN A 26 -8.14 15.74 -15.14
N GLY A 27 -7.21 14.85 -14.74
CA GLY A 27 -6.96 13.57 -15.38
C GLY A 27 -5.93 13.61 -16.51
N ASN A 28 -5.26 14.74 -16.72
CA ASN A 28 -4.16 14.84 -17.69
C ASN A 28 -2.95 14.05 -17.20
N LEU A 29 -2.37 13.23 -18.07
CA LEU A 29 -1.22 12.39 -17.77
C LEU A 29 0.01 12.86 -18.54
N PHE A 30 1.10 13.10 -17.83
CA PHE A 30 2.41 13.48 -18.38
C PHE A 30 3.43 12.44 -17.96
N SER A 31 4.22 11.91 -18.88
CA SER A 31 5.13 10.80 -18.59
C SER A 31 6.44 10.92 -19.36
N ILE A 32 7.53 10.44 -18.73
CA ILE A 32 8.86 10.42 -19.31
C ILE A 32 9.62 9.16 -18.89
N GLY A 33 10.54 8.70 -19.71
CA GLY A 33 11.39 7.54 -19.45
C GLY A 33 10.63 6.21 -19.54
N ASP A 34 10.94 5.27 -18.66
CA ASP A 34 10.39 3.91 -18.65
C ASP A 34 8.99 3.85 -18.00
N HIS A 35 8.18 4.87 -18.19
CA HIS A 35 6.88 5.06 -17.53
C HIS A 35 5.89 3.90 -17.72
N ASN A 36 6.00 3.15 -18.81
CA ASN A 36 5.14 2.03 -19.17
C ASN A 36 5.71 0.64 -18.80
N LYS A 37 6.89 0.59 -18.18
CA LYS A 37 7.49 -0.67 -17.73
C LYS A 37 6.84 -1.11 -16.41
N PRO A 38 6.35 -2.36 -16.34
CA PRO A 38 5.69 -2.84 -15.14
C PRO A 38 6.69 -3.19 -14.04
N ILE A 39 6.38 -2.79 -12.82
CA ILE A 39 7.04 -3.16 -11.57
C ILE A 39 6.04 -3.72 -10.58
N ALA A 40 6.47 -4.50 -9.60
CA ALA A 40 5.61 -4.94 -8.51
C ALA A 40 5.27 -3.75 -7.59
N VAL A 41 3.98 -3.58 -7.27
CA VAL A 41 3.50 -2.45 -6.45
C VAL A 41 4.00 -2.50 -5.00
N GLU A 42 4.17 -3.69 -4.47
CA GLU A 42 4.68 -3.99 -3.14
C GLU A 42 3.96 -3.18 -2.04
N SER A 43 4.71 -2.56 -1.14
CA SER A 43 4.16 -1.80 -0.01
C SER A 43 3.33 -0.57 -0.37
N ILE A 44 3.32 -0.12 -1.63
CA ILE A 44 2.38 0.92 -2.07
C ILE A 44 0.94 0.39 -2.00
N SER A 45 0.73 -0.92 -2.17
CA SER A 45 -0.57 -1.59 -2.07
C SER A 45 -1.27 -1.38 -0.71
N LYS A 46 -0.52 -1.17 0.37
CA LYS A 46 -1.03 -0.92 1.73
C LYS A 46 -1.96 0.30 1.80
N LEU A 47 -1.67 1.34 1.00
CA LEU A 47 -2.51 2.53 0.89
C LEU A 47 -3.93 2.17 0.40
N PHE A 48 -4.03 1.26 -0.54
CA PHE A 48 -5.29 0.87 -1.16
C PHE A 48 -6.08 -0.14 -0.32
N SER A 49 -5.42 -1.04 0.41
CA SER A 49 -6.11 -1.90 1.37
C SER A 49 -6.65 -1.10 2.56
N LEU A 50 -5.91 -0.08 3.04
CA LEU A 50 -6.42 0.87 4.04
C LEU A 50 -7.64 1.62 3.52
N ALA A 51 -7.57 2.18 2.31
CA ALA A 51 -8.68 2.87 1.67
C ALA A 51 -9.92 1.97 1.53
N PHE A 52 -9.72 0.71 1.14
CA PHE A 52 -10.79 -0.27 1.04
C PHE A 52 -11.42 -0.59 2.41
N ALA A 53 -10.61 -0.80 3.44
CA ALA A 53 -11.09 -1.05 4.80
C ALA A 53 -11.87 0.15 5.35
N ILE A 54 -11.36 1.38 5.16
CA ILE A 54 -12.05 2.61 5.59
C ILE A 54 -13.37 2.80 4.85
N LYS A 55 -13.41 2.55 3.54
CA LYS A 55 -14.64 2.61 2.76
C LYS A 55 -15.68 1.61 3.26
N LYS A 56 -15.26 0.41 3.63
CA LYS A 56 -16.15 -0.69 4.04
C LYS A 56 -16.63 -0.57 5.49
N TYR A 57 -15.74 -0.17 6.41
CA TYR A 57 -16.00 -0.23 7.86
C TYR A 57 -16.02 1.14 8.56
N GLY A 58 -15.65 2.19 7.84
CA GLY A 58 -15.54 3.55 8.38
C GLY A 58 -14.23 3.81 9.13
N ILE A 59 -13.89 5.09 9.25
CA ILE A 59 -12.64 5.56 9.89
C ILE A 59 -12.52 5.04 11.33
N LYS A 60 -13.56 5.24 12.15
CA LYS A 60 -13.54 4.89 13.59
C LYS A 60 -13.21 3.42 13.82
N THR A 61 -13.84 2.52 13.06
CA THR A 61 -13.62 1.07 13.20
C THR A 61 -12.18 0.70 12.84
N VAL A 62 -11.66 1.21 11.72
CA VAL A 62 -10.31 0.91 11.27
C VAL A 62 -9.27 1.50 12.23
N HIS A 63 -9.47 2.75 12.68
CA HIS A 63 -8.60 3.39 13.67
C HIS A 63 -8.47 2.56 14.95
N ASN A 64 -9.60 2.13 15.53
CA ASN A 64 -9.61 1.37 16.78
C ASN A 64 -8.96 -0.03 16.65
N LYS A 65 -9.05 -0.61 15.45
CA LYS A 65 -8.52 -1.96 15.20
C LYS A 65 -7.04 -1.97 14.80
N ILE A 66 -6.61 -0.98 14.04
CA ILE A 66 -5.28 -0.97 13.42
C ILE A 66 -4.33 0.02 14.11
N GLY A 67 -4.84 1.13 14.63
CA GLY A 67 -4.01 2.22 15.15
C GLY A 67 -3.48 3.12 14.04
N MET A 68 -2.79 4.20 14.44
CA MET A 68 -2.30 5.24 13.54
C MET A 68 -1.11 5.99 14.16
N HIS A 69 -0.22 5.28 14.82
CA HIS A 69 0.96 5.86 15.48
C HIS A 69 2.19 5.72 14.60
N GLY A 70 3.00 6.76 14.48
CA GLY A 70 4.35 6.66 13.90
C GLY A 70 5.22 5.73 14.73
N SER A 71 6.09 4.94 14.09
CA SER A 71 6.88 3.93 14.80
C SER A 71 8.35 4.29 14.94
N PHE A 72 8.91 5.05 14.00
CA PHE A 72 10.35 5.34 13.88
C PHE A 72 11.24 4.08 13.83
N LEU A 73 10.66 2.91 13.57
CA LEU A 73 11.33 1.61 13.51
C LEU A 73 11.15 0.98 12.11
N PRO A 74 12.03 0.04 11.72
CA PRO A 74 11.93 -0.65 10.45
C PRO A 74 10.56 -1.31 10.22
N PHE A 75 10.09 -1.30 8.97
CA PHE A 75 8.74 -1.70 8.54
C PHE A 75 8.31 -3.14 8.93
N ASN A 76 9.26 -4.01 9.26
CA ASN A 76 9.04 -5.40 9.66
C ASN A 76 9.56 -5.71 11.08
N SER A 77 9.73 -4.70 11.94
CA SER A 77 10.27 -4.86 13.28
C SER A 77 9.31 -5.61 14.21
N ILE A 78 9.72 -6.78 14.68
CA ILE A 78 9.02 -7.54 15.74
C ILE A 78 9.05 -6.76 17.06
N LEU A 79 10.14 -6.04 17.34
CA LEU A 79 10.27 -5.18 18.51
C LEU A 79 9.23 -4.06 18.51
N ALA A 80 9.04 -3.40 17.35
CA ALA A 80 8.00 -2.38 17.18
C ALA A 80 6.62 -2.92 17.55
N ALA A 81 6.28 -4.13 17.09
CA ALA A 81 5.02 -4.78 17.43
C ALA A 81 4.89 -5.03 18.95
N LYS A 82 5.94 -5.50 19.61
CA LYS A 82 5.91 -5.80 21.06
C LYS A 82 5.86 -4.56 21.95
N LEU A 83 6.44 -3.44 21.52
CA LEU A 83 6.47 -2.19 22.29
C LEU A 83 5.17 -1.38 22.18
N SER A 84 4.34 -1.65 21.18
CA SER A 84 3.08 -0.94 20.98
C SER A 84 1.91 -1.66 21.67
N PRO A 85 1.08 -0.96 22.48
CA PRO A 85 -0.13 -1.54 23.05
C PRO A 85 -1.12 -2.08 22.01
N SER A 86 -1.10 -1.52 20.80
CA SER A 86 -1.94 -1.97 19.68
C SER A 86 -1.33 -3.12 18.88
N LEU A 87 -0.03 -3.42 19.05
CA LEU A 87 0.79 -4.36 18.28
C LEU A 87 0.82 -4.08 16.76
N THR A 88 -0.25 -3.55 16.20
CA THR A 88 -0.37 -3.18 14.77
C THR A 88 0.29 -1.86 14.44
N ILE A 89 0.34 -0.93 15.38
CA ILE A 89 0.92 0.42 15.34
C ILE A 89 0.20 1.30 14.32
N ASN A 90 0.33 1.00 13.02
CA ASN A 90 -0.30 1.72 11.92
C ASN A 90 -0.45 0.80 10.69
N PRO A 91 -1.26 1.18 9.68
CA PRO A 91 -1.55 0.34 8.51
C PRO A 91 -0.40 0.28 7.49
N PHE A 92 0.70 1.02 7.66
CA PHE A 92 1.80 1.08 6.69
C PHE A 92 2.99 0.19 7.07
N LEU A 93 3.11 -0.21 8.34
CA LEU A 93 3.98 -1.31 8.75
C LEU A 93 3.39 -2.65 8.32
N ASN A 94 4.22 -3.68 8.14
CA ASN A 94 3.75 -4.98 7.65
C ASN A 94 2.67 -5.60 8.55
N GLN A 95 2.86 -5.55 9.87
CA GLN A 95 1.90 -6.08 10.85
C GLN A 95 0.53 -5.38 10.73
N GLY A 96 0.49 -4.05 10.67
CA GLY A 96 -0.76 -3.32 10.53
C GLY A 96 -1.40 -3.46 9.15
N ALA A 97 -0.60 -3.58 8.09
CA ALA A 97 -1.09 -3.82 6.73
C ALA A 97 -1.73 -5.22 6.60
N MET A 98 -1.10 -6.26 7.16
CA MET A 98 -1.67 -7.61 7.18
C MET A 98 -2.94 -7.67 8.03
N ALA A 99 -2.96 -7.01 9.21
CA ALA A 99 -4.17 -6.88 10.01
C ALA A 99 -5.29 -6.15 9.27
N THR A 100 -4.96 -5.07 8.53
CA THR A 100 -5.92 -4.36 7.66
C THR A 100 -6.45 -5.27 6.56
N THR A 101 -5.59 -6.04 5.92
CA THR A 101 -5.99 -7.00 4.89
C THR A 101 -6.90 -8.08 5.49
N SER A 102 -6.60 -8.57 6.70
CA SER A 102 -7.43 -9.56 7.40
C SER A 102 -8.85 -9.06 7.72
N LEU A 103 -9.06 -7.74 7.94
CA LEU A 103 -10.40 -7.16 8.05
C LEU A 103 -11.23 -7.33 6.78
N LEU A 104 -10.60 -7.41 5.63
CA LEU A 104 -11.26 -7.52 4.31
C LEU A 104 -11.55 -8.97 3.92
N TYR A 105 -11.20 -9.93 4.77
CA TYR A 105 -11.33 -11.36 4.52
C TYR A 105 -12.72 -11.77 3.99
N GLN A 106 -12.72 -12.72 3.08
CA GLN A 106 -13.90 -13.38 2.54
C GLN A 106 -13.67 -14.90 2.52
N LYS A 107 -14.67 -15.69 2.89
CA LYS A 107 -14.60 -17.16 2.90
C LYS A 107 -14.21 -17.75 1.54
N ASN A 108 -14.67 -17.15 0.45
CA ASN A 108 -14.21 -17.49 -0.89
C ASN A 108 -12.87 -16.78 -1.16
N LEU A 109 -11.77 -17.51 -1.05
CA LEU A 109 -10.41 -16.97 -1.16
C LEU A 109 -10.11 -16.37 -2.53
N ARG A 110 -10.70 -16.91 -3.61
CA ARG A 110 -10.56 -16.32 -4.93
C ARG A 110 -11.22 -14.95 -4.99
N LYS A 111 -12.46 -14.82 -4.54
CA LYS A 111 -13.16 -13.52 -4.48
C LYS A 111 -12.46 -12.54 -3.56
N TYR A 112 -11.88 -13.02 -2.46
CA TYR A 112 -11.09 -12.19 -1.54
C TYR A 112 -9.92 -11.54 -2.27
N LYS A 113 -9.04 -12.32 -2.89
CA LYS A 113 -7.89 -11.84 -3.66
C LYS A 113 -8.32 -10.92 -4.82
N GLU A 114 -9.31 -11.34 -5.60
CA GLU A 114 -9.85 -10.55 -6.72
C GLU A 114 -10.40 -9.19 -6.25
N SER A 115 -11.03 -9.12 -5.07
CA SER A 115 -11.57 -7.86 -4.53
C SER A 115 -10.47 -6.84 -4.21
N LEU A 116 -9.31 -7.28 -3.71
CA LEU A 116 -8.15 -6.41 -3.44
C LEU A 116 -7.61 -5.82 -4.74
N ILE A 117 -7.41 -6.66 -5.77
CA ILE A 117 -6.91 -6.20 -7.07
C ILE A 117 -7.93 -5.29 -7.77
N LYS A 118 -9.22 -5.65 -7.71
CA LYS A 118 -10.29 -4.82 -8.27
C LYS A 118 -10.36 -3.45 -7.61
N ASN A 119 -10.16 -3.40 -6.29
CA ASN A 119 -10.09 -2.12 -5.58
C ASN A 119 -8.94 -1.25 -6.14
N MET A 120 -7.71 -1.76 -6.24
CA MET A 120 -6.58 -1.02 -6.82
C MET A 120 -6.84 -0.62 -8.28
N SER A 121 -7.41 -1.51 -9.08
CA SER A 121 -7.77 -1.26 -10.48
C SER A 121 -8.74 -0.08 -10.66
N ASN A 122 -9.65 0.13 -9.69
CA ASN A 122 -10.55 1.29 -9.71
C ASN A 122 -9.79 2.62 -9.56
N TYR A 123 -8.70 2.65 -8.78
CA TYR A 123 -7.84 3.83 -8.65
C TYR A 123 -6.98 4.05 -9.90
N ALA A 124 -6.47 2.98 -10.49
CA ALA A 124 -5.65 3.03 -11.71
C ALA A 124 -6.46 3.35 -12.98
N SER A 125 -7.79 3.29 -12.94
CA SER A 125 -8.66 3.35 -14.12
C SER A 125 -8.30 2.31 -15.19
N SER A 126 -7.70 1.20 -14.78
CA SER A 126 -7.23 0.13 -15.66
C SER A 126 -7.23 -1.22 -14.93
N SER A 127 -7.34 -2.31 -15.69
CA SER A 127 -7.23 -3.66 -15.13
C SER A 127 -5.79 -3.97 -14.74
N LEU A 128 -5.53 -4.05 -13.44
CA LEU A 128 -4.24 -4.50 -12.91
C LEU A 128 -4.18 -6.03 -12.84
N ARG A 129 -2.98 -6.59 -12.97
CA ARG A 129 -2.75 -8.03 -12.93
C ARG A 129 -1.63 -8.36 -11.95
N VAL A 130 -1.70 -9.53 -11.34
CA VAL A 130 -0.65 -10.04 -10.46
C VAL A 130 0.49 -10.63 -11.26
N GLY A 131 1.72 -10.27 -10.90
CA GLY A 131 2.94 -10.89 -11.39
C GLY A 131 3.11 -12.28 -10.77
N ARG A 132 2.77 -13.34 -11.51
CA ARG A 132 2.76 -14.71 -10.98
C ARG A 132 4.10 -15.15 -10.42
N MET A 133 5.21 -14.74 -11.07
CA MET A 133 6.58 -15.09 -10.63
C MET A 133 6.93 -14.34 -9.35
N VAL A 134 6.57 -13.05 -9.23
CA VAL A 134 6.76 -12.25 -8.01
C VAL A 134 5.98 -12.87 -6.86
N TYR A 135 4.69 -13.16 -7.07
CA TYR A 135 3.83 -13.79 -6.06
C TYR A 135 4.37 -15.15 -5.59
N ALA A 136 4.80 -16.01 -6.52
CA ALA A 136 5.38 -17.30 -6.18
C ALA A 136 6.71 -17.17 -5.42
N SER A 137 7.53 -16.17 -5.75
CA SER A 137 8.80 -15.87 -5.08
C SER A 137 8.57 -15.34 -3.67
N GLU A 138 7.71 -14.33 -3.52
CA GLU A 138 7.41 -13.70 -2.24
C GLU A 138 6.70 -14.67 -1.27
N SER A 139 5.80 -15.53 -1.79
CA SER A 139 5.12 -16.56 -0.97
C SER A 139 6.10 -17.57 -0.34
N LYS A 140 7.27 -17.79 -0.94
CA LYS A 140 8.30 -18.69 -0.41
C LYS A 140 9.23 -18.03 0.62
N THR A 141 9.20 -16.71 0.73
CA THR A 141 10.09 -15.91 1.59
C THR A 141 9.32 -15.09 2.62
N ASN A 142 8.12 -15.53 3.02
CA ASN A 142 7.21 -14.77 3.86
C ASN A 142 7.22 -15.15 5.35
N ASP A 143 8.21 -15.89 5.83
CA ASP A 143 8.28 -16.40 7.21
C ASP A 143 8.17 -15.29 8.26
N VAL A 144 8.81 -14.14 8.04
CA VAL A 144 8.71 -12.98 8.94
C VAL A 144 7.28 -12.44 8.99
N ASN A 145 6.61 -12.33 7.86
CA ASN A 145 5.22 -11.90 7.81
C ASN A 145 4.28 -12.88 8.50
N MET A 146 4.50 -14.19 8.32
CA MET A 146 3.75 -15.23 9.02
C MET A 146 3.94 -15.14 10.53
N SER A 147 5.19 -14.97 10.99
CA SER A 147 5.50 -14.82 12.42
C SER A 147 4.82 -13.60 13.04
N LEU A 148 4.85 -12.45 12.35
CA LEU A 148 4.15 -11.23 12.77
C LEU A 148 2.62 -11.43 12.81
N ALA A 149 2.04 -12.10 11.82
CA ALA A 149 0.61 -12.34 11.75
C ALA A 149 0.13 -13.27 12.90
N TYR A 150 0.89 -14.31 13.23
CA TYR A 150 0.60 -15.18 14.39
C TYR A 150 0.77 -14.44 15.72
N LEU A 151 1.78 -13.57 15.86
CA LEU A 151 1.92 -12.72 17.03
C LEU A 151 0.69 -11.80 17.22
N LEU A 152 0.20 -11.19 16.15
CA LEU A 152 -1.03 -10.38 16.19
C LEU A 152 -2.26 -11.24 16.52
N LYS A 153 -2.32 -12.46 15.98
CA LYS A 153 -3.41 -13.40 16.24
C LYS A 153 -3.49 -13.78 17.71
N SER A 154 -2.34 -14.03 18.37
CA SER A 154 -2.28 -14.37 19.80
C SER A 154 -2.75 -13.24 20.72
N ALA A 155 -2.83 -12.01 20.22
CA ALA A 155 -3.27 -10.82 20.96
C ALA A 155 -4.62 -10.26 20.45
N ASP A 156 -5.40 -11.04 19.71
CA ASP A 156 -6.68 -10.66 19.12
C ASP A 156 -6.63 -9.41 18.22
N ARG A 157 -5.46 -9.17 17.60
CA ARG A 157 -5.20 -8.06 16.67
C ARG A 157 -5.12 -8.51 15.21
N PHE A 158 -5.52 -9.75 14.92
CA PHE A 158 -5.66 -10.29 13.57
C PHE A 158 -7.06 -10.87 13.39
N TYR A 159 -7.80 -10.43 12.40
CA TYR A 159 -9.27 -10.47 12.35
C TYR A 159 -9.84 -11.59 11.48
N ALA A 160 -8.96 -12.48 10.97
CA ALA A 160 -9.34 -13.61 10.11
C ALA A 160 -8.30 -14.74 10.24
N PRO A 161 -8.47 -15.89 9.57
CA PRO A 161 -7.43 -16.92 9.51
C PRO A 161 -6.12 -16.36 8.96
N VAL A 162 -4.99 -16.74 9.57
CA VAL A 162 -3.68 -16.14 9.31
C VAL A 162 -3.22 -16.44 7.89
N GLU A 163 -3.12 -17.73 7.53
CA GLU A 163 -2.56 -18.16 6.26
C GLU A 163 -3.24 -17.53 5.04
N PRO A 164 -4.60 -17.60 4.89
CA PRO A 164 -5.25 -17.01 3.74
C PRO A 164 -5.19 -15.48 3.72
N SER A 165 -5.01 -14.84 4.89
CA SER A 165 -4.91 -13.38 4.96
C SER A 165 -3.52 -12.89 4.59
N VAL A 166 -2.46 -13.58 5.03
CA VAL A 166 -1.07 -13.29 4.62
C VAL A 166 -0.90 -13.61 3.14
N ASP A 167 -1.47 -14.70 2.65
CA ASP A 167 -1.46 -15.05 1.25
C ASP A 167 -2.16 -13.98 0.36
N ALA A 168 -3.31 -13.46 0.80
CA ALA A 168 -3.98 -12.36 0.10
C ALA A 168 -3.19 -11.05 0.16
N TYR A 169 -2.48 -10.78 1.26
CA TYR A 169 -1.56 -9.64 1.39
C TYR A 169 -0.40 -9.77 0.41
N THR A 170 0.26 -10.92 0.32
CA THR A 170 1.31 -11.21 -0.67
C THR A 170 0.79 -11.07 -2.10
N TYR A 171 -0.43 -11.57 -2.36
CA TYR A 171 -1.06 -11.47 -3.67
C TYR A 171 -1.28 -10.02 -4.12
N GLN A 172 -1.73 -9.13 -3.21
CA GLN A 172 -1.87 -7.70 -3.55
C GLN A 172 -0.52 -7.00 -3.74
N CYS A 173 0.51 -7.34 -2.93
CA CYS A 173 1.87 -6.78 -3.06
C CYS A 173 2.47 -7.10 -4.43
N SER A 174 2.22 -8.31 -4.92
CA SER A 174 2.72 -8.79 -6.22
C SER A 174 1.95 -8.25 -7.44
N THR A 175 1.05 -7.28 -7.27
CA THR A 175 0.34 -6.66 -8.40
C THR A 175 1.30 -5.81 -9.22
N MET A 176 1.25 -5.97 -10.54
CA MET A 176 2.09 -5.22 -11.47
C MET A 176 1.45 -3.87 -11.79
N VAL A 177 2.24 -2.81 -11.68
CA VAL A 177 1.85 -1.43 -11.98
C VAL A 177 2.93 -0.74 -12.79
N THR A 178 2.55 0.23 -13.59
CA THR A 178 3.46 1.17 -14.26
C THR A 178 3.49 2.50 -13.51
N SER A 179 4.45 3.37 -13.83
CA SER A 179 4.47 4.73 -13.32
C SER A 179 3.20 5.50 -13.70
N ASP A 180 2.63 5.26 -14.90
CA ASP A 180 1.34 5.81 -15.32
C ASP A 180 0.18 5.35 -14.43
N ASN A 181 0.16 4.06 -14.08
CA ASN A 181 -0.84 3.55 -13.14
C ASN A 181 -0.73 4.23 -11.78
N LEU A 182 0.48 4.35 -11.23
CA LEU A 182 0.72 4.98 -9.93
C LEU A 182 0.31 6.45 -9.92
N ALA A 183 0.61 7.20 -11.00
CA ALA A 183 0.18 8.59 -11.14
C ALA A 183 -1.35 8.74 -11.15
N ARG A 184 -2.06 7.92 -11.94
CA ARG A 184 -3.54 7.88 -11.92
C ARG A 184 -4.10 7.49 -10.56
N MET A 185 -3.47 6.52 -9.89
CA MET A 185 -3.87 6.09 -8.55
C MET A 185 -3.67 7.21 -7.51
N ALA A 186 -2.59 7.99 -7.62
CA ALA A 186 -2.29 9.12 -6.75
C ALA A 186 -3.29 10.28 -6.95
N SER A 187 -3.66 10.57 -8.21
CA SER A 187 -4.55 11.67 -8.56
C SER A 187 -5.94 11.54 -7.91
N VAL A 188 -6.41 10.32 -7.61
CA VAL A 188 -7.65 10.11 -6.86
C VAL A 188 -7.57 10.74 -5.46
N PHE A 189 -6.44 10.55 -4.77
CA PHE A 189 -6.22 11.16 -3.45
C PHE A 189 -6.00 12.66 -3.56
N ALA A 190 -5.28 13.13 -4.58
CA ALA A 190 -5.07 14.55 -4.85
C ALA A 190 -6.40 15.27 -5.11
N ASN A 191 -7.36 14.60 -5.76
CA ASN A 191 -8.71 15.09 -6.07
C ASN A 191 -9.75 14.72 -4.98
N GLY A 192 -9.33 14.58 -3.72
CA GLY A 192 -10.25 14.39 -2.61
C GLY A 192 -11.06 13.09 -2.62
N GLY A 193 -10.60 12.06 -3.32
CA GLY A 193 -11.22 10.74 -3.40
C GLY A 193 -12.07 10.50 -4.64
N ILE A 194 -12.13 11.46 -5.56
CA ILE A 194 -12.81 11.33 -6.86
C ILE A 194 -11.75 11.01 -7.93
N ASN A 195 -11.96 9.92 -8.66
CA ASN A 195 -11.08 9.55 -9.76
C ASN A 195 -11.23 10.54 -10.93
N PRO A 196 -10.21 11.35 -11.28
CA PRO A 196 -10.36 12.39 -12.29
C PRO A 196 -10.55 11.82 -13.71
N THR A 197 -10.09 10.59 -13.97
CA THR A 197 -10.20 9.97 -15.30
C THR A 197 -11.64 9.55 -15.63
N ASN A 198 -12.46 9.15 -14.65
CA ASN A 198 -13.81 8.62 -14.89
C ASN A 198 -14.87 9.18 -13.94
N GLN A 199 -14.54 10.20 -13.16
CA GLN A 199 -15.40 10.92 -12.21
C GLN A 199 -16.04 10.04 -11.13
N LYS A 200 -15.52 8.84 -10.91
CA LYS A 200 -16.04 7.91 -9.91
C LYS A 200 -15.58 8.31 -8.50
N SER A 201 -16.52 8.49 -7.59
CA SER A 201 -16.21 8.69 -6.17
C SER A 201 -15.78 7.37 -5.54
N LEU A 202 -14.52 7.28 -5.14
CA LEU A 202 -13.94 6.11 -4.47
C LEU A 202 -13.88 6.28 -2.96
N LEU A 203 -13.67 7.51 -2.48
CA LEU A 203 -13.62 7.91 -1.08
C LEU A 203 -14.34 9.25 -0.88
N SER A 204 -14.76 9.56 0.33
CA SER A 204 -15.15 10.93 0.70
C SER A 204 -13.91 11.79 0.98
N LYS A 205 -14.05 13.13 0.90
CA LYS A 205 -12.97 14.07 1.27
C LYS A 205 -12.42 13.80 2.67
N LYS A 206 -13.31 13.51 3.65
CA LYS A 206 -12.92 13.18 5.03
C LYS A 206 -12.08 11.89 5.11
N GLN A 207 -12.46 10.83 4.36
CA GLN A 207 -11.70 9.59 4.31
C GLN A 207 -10.34 9.79 3.65
N THR A 208 -10.28 10.56 2.56
CA THR A 208 -9.05 10.90 1.85
C THR A 208 -8.08 11.66 2.77
N ALA A 209 -8.54 12.73 3.42
CA ALA A 209 -7.72 13.51 4.35
C ALA A 209 -7.20 12.65 5.51
N TYR A 210 -8.04 11.77 6.07
CA TYR A 210 -7.64 10.85 7.13
C TYR A 210 -6.51 9.91 6.66
N ILE A 211 -6.63 9.33 5.47
CA ILE A 211 -5.61 8.42 4.91
C ILE A 211 -4.29 9.17 4.68
N LEU A 212 -4.33 10.34 4.06
CA LEU A 212 -3.14 11.15 3.77
C LEU A 212 -2.43 11.58 5.07
N ASN A 213 -3.16 12.03 6.09
CA ASN A 213 -2.58 12.41 7.38
C ASN A 213 -1.83 11.24 8.06
N ASN A 214 -2.28 10.01 7.85
CA ASN A 214 -1.59 8.83 8.35
C ASN A 214 -0.41 8.39 7.47
N LEU A 215 -0.42 8.78 6.21
CA LEU A 215 0.68 8.52 5.29
C LEU A 215 1.90 9.39 5.60
N LEU A 216 1.68 10.59 6.13
CA LEU A 216 2.73 11.58 6.36
C LEU A 216 3.85 11.06 7.29
N PRO A 217 3.57 10.51 8.49
CA PRO A 217 4.61 10.06 9.42
C PRO A 217 5.22 8.70 9.08
N GLU A 218 4.62 7.90 8.19
CA GLU A 218 5.03 6.49 8.04
C GLU A 218 5.15 6.02 6.58
N GLY A 219 4.76 6.84 5.62
CA GLY A 219 4.70 6.43 4.21
C GLY A 219 6.06 6.09 3.60
N LEU A 220 7.12 6.73 4.06
CA LEU A 220 8.51 6.47 3.70
C LEU A 220 9.31 5.85 4.85
N TYR A 221 8.62 5.35 5.90
CA TYR A 221 9.22 4.73 7.07
C TYR A 221 10.24 5.67 7.76
N GLU A 222 11.46 5.22 8.00
CA GLU A 222 12.54 5.99 8.61
C GLU A 222 12.95 7.26 7.83
N TYR A 223 12.52 7.42 6.58
CA TYR A 223 12.77 8.63 5.75
C TYR A 223 11.60 9.62 5.76
N SER A 224 10.53 9.36 6.51
CA SER A 224 9.34 10.21 6.51
C SER A 224 9.62 11.59 7.07
N ASP A 225 10.43 11.71 8.13
CA ASP A 225 10.78 13.00 8.75
C ASP A 225 11.58 13.89 7.78
N ASP A 226 12.57 13.32 7.11
CA ASP A 226 13.38 14.06 6.11
C ASP A 226 12.50 14.50 4.93
N TRP A 227 11.57 13.66 4.51
CA TRP A 227 10.58 13.99 3.48
C TRP A 227 9.67 15.15 3.90
N ILE A 228 9.15 15.13 5.13
CA ILE A 228 8.33 16.21 5.70
C ILE A 228 9.12 17.51 5.72
N ALA A 229 10.36 17.48 6.22
CA ALA A 229 11.23 18.66 6.29
C ALA A 229 11.47 19.28 4.91
N ARG A 230 11.74 18.46 3.88
CA ARG A 230 12.00 18.92 2.50
C ARG A 230 10.77 19.43 1.78
N THR A 231 9.58 18.87 2.06
CA THR A 231 8.34 19.21 1.35
C THR A 231 7.44 20.17 2.11
N GLY A 232 7.81 20.53 3.34
CA GLY A 232 6.97 21.31 4.25
C GLY A 232 5.65 20.61 4.57
N GLY A 233 5.63 19.26 4.54
CA GLY A 233 4.43 18.44 4.81
C GLY A 233 3.34 18.53 3.72
N ARG A 234 3.63 19.11 2.56
CA ARG A 234 2.65 19.32 1.48
C ARG A 234 2.56 18.16 0.48
N ALA A 235 3.51 17.23 0.50
CA ALA A 235 3.55 16.06 -0.36
C ALA A 235 3.51 14.79 0.49
N TYR A 236 2.59 13.91 0.19
CA TYR A 236 2.38 12.62 0.88
C TYR A 236 2.96 11.52 0.01
N ALA A 237 3.83 10.69 0.54
CA ALA A 237 4.53 9.69 -0.25
C ALA A 237 4.38 8.29 0.33
N LYS A 238 4.35 7.27 -0.56
CA LYS A 238 4.43 5.85 -0.19
C LYS A 238 5.44 5.14 -1.08
N SER A 239 6.43 4.49 -0.46
CA SER A 239 7.41 3.67 -1.15
C SER A 239 7.00 2.20 -1.23
N GLY A 240 7.53 1.51 -2.25
CA GLY A 240 7.45 0.07 -2.41
C GLY A 240 8.79 -0.51 -2.81
N VAL A 241 9.16 -1.66 -2.24
CA VAL A 241 10.45 -2.31 -2.48
C VAL A 241 10.63 -2.78 -3.94
N GLY A 242 9.56 -2.81 -4.73
CA GLY A 242 9.61 -3.01 -6.18
C GLY A 242 10.24 -1.84 -6.97
N GLY A 243 10.68 -0.77 -6.28
CA GLY A 243 11.31 0.41 -6.88
C GLY A 243 10.37 1.58 -7.15
N GLY A 244 9.08 1.44 -6.83
CA GLY A 244 8.08 2.50 -7.02
C GLY A 244 7.98 3.44 -5.82
N ILE A 245 7.68 4.71 -6.12
CA ILE A 245 7.22 5.71 -5.13
C ILE A 245 5.97 6.36 -5.68
N LEU A 246 4.89 6.36 -4.90
CA LEU A 246 3.66 7.09 -5.17
C LEU A 246 3.68 8.38 -4.35
N ILE A 247 3.45 9.52 -4.98
CA ILE A 247 3.42 10.84 -4.34
C ILE A 247 2.08 11.50 -4.61
N VAL A 248 1.49 12.10 -3.59
CA VAL A 248 0.21 12.85 -3.67
C VAL A 248 0.46 14.28 -3.22
N ILE A 249 0.08 15.24 -4.07
CA ILE A 249 0.03 16.66 -3.73
C ILE A 249 -1.43 17.10 -3.87
N PRO A 250 -2.16 17.31 -2.76
CA PRO A 250 -3.59 17.63 -2.82
C PRO A 250 -3.88 18.89 -3.63
N GLY A 251 -4.85 18.79 -4.53
CA GLY A 251 -5.31 19.91 -5.35
C GLY A 251 -4.53 20.18 -6.64
N ILE A 252 -3.50 19.36 -6.92
CA ILE A 252 -2.70 19.46 -8.15
C ILE A 252 -3.01 18.33 -9.11
#